data_1f8304bc68a150b36dd20bea02234624
#
_entry.id   1f8304bc68a150b36dd20bea02234624
#
_cell.length_a   1.000
_cell.length_b   1.000
_cell.length_c   1.000
_cell.angle_alpha   90.00
_cell.angle_beta   90.00
_cell.angle_gamma   90.00
#
_symmetry.space_group_name_H-M   'P 1'
#
loop_
_entity.id
_entity.type
_entity.pdbx_description
1 polymer ?
#
loop_
_entity_poly.entity_id
_entity_poly.type
_entity_poly.pdbx_seq_one_letter_code
_entity_poly.pdbx_strand_id
1 'polypeptide(L)'
;MKLLDLNNPFGAPVYHEESVSSTMETARFLAGQNEGHGTVITADFQEAGRGRLKRSWATERGKNLLFTVLLRYGDISSIPEALTLRTGLAVSLAIEDLAPALAGSVQVKWPNDVMVCSRKAAGILTETDGKNVFIGVGVNVNQRDFPGEYRSKAISIVEAVPDGAAWSAGIANEGARFGLLEKILFRLYEEIEKPKEASAALSLRATDSWRERLIRRLYKKGETVTFIPGAADSDTAVEGTFSGIGPGGELLIIPRGENEEKAFVNGELRVY
;
A
#
# COMPACT_ATOMS: atom_id res chain seq x y z
N MET A 1 0.00 -3.08 -25.08
CA MET A 1 0.88 -2.73 -23.91
C MET A 1 1.90 -1.70 -24.38
N LYS A 2 1.94 -0.55 -23.72
CA LYS A 2 2.86 0.56 -24.01
C LYS A 2 3.96 0.57 -22.96
N LEU A 3 5.23 0.69 -23.38
CA LEU A 3 6.33 0.95 -22.44
C LEU A 3 6.33 2.43 -22.06
N LEU A 4 6.39 2.70 -20.74
CA LEU A 4 6.53 4.06 -20.22
C LEU A 4 8.00 4.34 -19.90
N ASP A 5 8.45 5.54 -20.26
CA ASP A 5 9.75 6.06 -19.87
C ASP A 5 9.64 6.68 -18.45
N LEU A 6 9.71 5.82 -17.45
CA LEU A 6 9.65 6.18 -16.04
C LEU A 6 10.88 5.65 -15.30
N ASN A 7 11.31 6.40 -14.30
CA ASN A 7 12.42 6.00 -13.45
C ASN A 7 11.97 4.86 -12.50
N ASN A 8 12.32 3.64 -12.87
CA ASN A 8 12.10 2.46 -12.03
C ASN A 8 13.43 2.00 -11.40
N PRO A 9 13.63 2.16 -10.09
CA PRO A 9 14.90 1.86 -9.42
C PRO A 9 15.24 0.36 -9.42
N PHE A 10 14.27 -0.53 -9.73
CA PHE A 10 14.54 -1.95 -9.94
C PHE A 10 15.22 -2.24 -11.29
N GLY A 11 15.36 -1.24 -12.17
CA GLY A 11 15.96 -1.40 -13.48
C GLY A 11 15.12 -2.21 -14.48
N ALA A 12 13.85 -2.40 -14.21
CA ALA A 12 12.92 -3.20 -15.00
C ALA A 12 11.88 -2.31 -15.72
N PRO A 13 11.22 -2.83 -16.79
CA PRO A 13 10.26 -2.05 -17.57
C PRO A 13 9.00 -1.70 -16.77
N VAL A 14 8.40 -0.56 -17.13
CA VAL A 14 7.07 -0.13 -16.69
C VAL A 14 6.13 -0.14 -17.88
N TYR A 15 5.17 -1.05 -17.83
CA TYR A 15 4.16 -1.19 -18.88
C TYR A 15 2.86 -0.50 -18.50
N HIS A 16 2.15 0.03 -19.50
CA HIS A 16 0.86 0.66 -19.35
C HIS A 16 -0.18 0.10 -20.32
N GLU A 17 -1.42 -0.02 -19.81
CA GLU A 17 -2.61 -0.35 -20.59
C GLU A 17 -3.75 0.63 -20.28
N GLU A 18 -4.58 0.93 -21.26
CA GLU A 18 -5.78 1.74 -21.04
C GLU A 18 -6.85 0.99 -20.23
N SER A 19 -6.95 -0.33 -20.42
CA SER A 19 -7.89 -1.18 -19.70
C SER A 19 -7.34 -2.60 -19.59
N VAL A 20 -7.51 -3.20 -18.43
CA VAL A 20 -7.17 -4.60 -18.17
C VAL A 20 -8.26 -5.24 -17.31
N SER A 21 -8.35 -6.57 -17.31
CA SER A 21 -9.15 -7.28 -16.29
C SER A 21 -8.63 -6.93 -14.88
N SER A 22 -7.32 -7.12 -14.66
CA SER A 22 -6.62 -6.75 -13.43
C SER A 22 -5.12 -6.59 -13.74
N THR A 23 -4.48 -5.56 -13.19
CA THR A 23 -3.01 -5.39 -13.30
C THR A 23 -2.26 -6.58 -12.71
N MET A 24 -2.83 -7.24 -11.69
CA MET A 24 -2.24 -8.44 -11.09
C MET A 24 -2.29 -9.65 -12.02
N GLU A 25 -3.36 -9.83 -12.78
CA GLU A 25 -3.44 -10.90 -13.78
C GLU A 25 -2.51 -10.66 -14.94
N THR A 26 -2.40 -9.41 -15.40
CA THR A 26 -1.42 -9.04 -16.41
C THR A 26 0.00 -9.26 -15.92
N ALA A 27 0.31 -8.93 -14.65
CA ALA A 27 1.62 -9.20 -14.06
C ALA A 27 1.92 -10.71 -13.99
N ARG A 28 0.92 -11.57 -13.71
CA ARG A 28 1.08 -13.03 -13.76
C ARG A 28 1.39 -13.53 -15.17
N PHE A 29 0.69 -12.99 -16.17
CA PHE A 29 0.98 -13.28 -17.55
C PHE A 29 2.41 -12.90 -17.94
N LEU A 30 2.86 -11.70 -17.57
CA LEU A 30 4.23 -11.23 -17.80
C LEU A 30 5.27 -12.08 -17.09
N ALA A 31 4.98 -12.53 -15.86
CA ALA A 31 5.84 -13.47 -15.14
C ALA A 31 6.02 -14.80 -15.92
N GLY A 32 4.96 -15.29 -16.56
CA GLY A 32 4.99 -16.45 -17.45
C GLY A 32 5.78 -16.20 -18.75
N GLN A 33 5.89 -14.95 -19.20
CA GLN A 33 6.75 -14.54 -20.34
C GLN A 33 8.20 -14.28 -19.90
N ASN A 34 8.56 -14.61 -18.69
CA ASN A 34 9.89 -14.46 -18.11
C ASN A 34 10.35 -13.01 -17.91
N GLU A 35 9.43 -12.06 -17.78
CA GLU A 35 9.74 -10.69 -17.38
C GLU A 35 10.48 -10.64 -16.04
N GLY A 36 11.36 -9.65 -15.88
CA GLY A 36 12.31 -9.58 -14.77
C GLY A 36 11.72 -9.16 -13.43
N HIS A 37 12.54 -9.29 -12.39
CA HIS A 37 12.29 -8.73 -11.07
C HIS A 37 12.14 -7.20 -11.15
N GLY A 38 11.11 -6.65 -10.50
CA GLY A 38 10.81 -5.22 -10.51
C GLY A 38 9.99 -4.74 -11.72
N THR A 39 9.55 -5.63 -12.63
CA THR A 39 8.63 -5.26 -13.72
C THR A 39 7.33 -4.73 -13.16
N VAL A 40 6.85 -3.64 -13.74
CA VAL A 40 5.62 -2.96 -13.32
C VAL A 40 4.60 -2.97 -14.46
N ILE A 41 3.36 -3.25 -14.13
CA ILE A 41 2.19 -3.01 -14.99
C ILE A 41 1.26 -2.00 -14.34
N THR A 42 0.90 -0.95 -15.05
CA THR A 42 -0.12 0.03 -14.63
C THR A 42 -1.25 0.11 -15.64
N ALA A 43 -2.44 0.51 -15.21
CA ALA A 43 -3.59 0.67 -16.07
C ALA A 43 -4.46 1.87 -15.69
N ASP A 44 -5.18 2.44 -16.67
CA ASP A 44 -6.15 3.49 -16.42
C ASP A 44 -7.44 2.97 -15.82
N PHE A 45 -7.78 1.70 -16.12
CA PHE A 45 -8.99 1.06 -15.64
C PHE A 45 -8.82 -0.44 -15.42
N GLN A 46 -9.46 -0.97 -14.39
CA GLN A 46 -9.58 -2.41 -14.14
C GLN A 46 -11.05 -2.82 -14.18
N GLU A 47 -11.38 -3.78 -15.05
CA GLU A 47 -12.75 -4.31 -15.18
C GLU A 47 -13.12 -5.21 -14.00
N ALA A 48 -12.14 -5.92 -13.45
CA ALA A 48 -12.31 -6.85 -12.32
C ALA A 48 -11.24 -6.59 -11.24
N GLY A 49 -11.06 -5.31 -10.84
CA GLY A 49 -10.15 -4.94 -9.77
C GLY A 49 -10.49 -5.65 -8.46
N ARG A 50 -9.48 -6.23 -7.81
CA ARG A 50 -9.64 -7.05 -6.60
C ARG A 50 -8.95 -6.45 -5.40
N GLY A 51 -9.60 -6.58 -4.24
CA GLY A 51 -9.02 -6.40 -2.92
C GLY A 51 -8.99 -7.72 -2.13
N ARG A 52 -8.60 -7.66 -0.87
CA ARG A 52 -8.66 -8.80 0.05
C ARG A 52 -10.09 -9.31 0.21
N LEU A 53 -10.22 -10.60 0.59
CA LEU A 53 -11.51 -11.25 0.87
C LEU A 53 -12.49 -11.13 -0.30
N LYS A 54 -11.98 -11.20 -1.54
CA LYS A 54 -12.79 -11.10 -2.79
C LYS A 54 -13.58 -9.79 -2.93
N ARG A 55 -13.27 -8.75 -2.16
CA ARG A 55 -13.88 -7.42 -2.33
C ARG A 55 -13.43 -6.81 -3.66
N SER A 56 -14.31 -6.08 -4.33
CA SER A 56 -13.96 -5.34 -5.53
C SER A 56 -13.20 -4.06 -5.20
N TRP A 57 -12.30 -3.66 -6.09
CA TRP A 57 -11.69 -2.33 -6.08
C TRP A 57 -12.36 -1.48 -7.17
N ALA A 58 -13.27 -0.62 -6.76
CA ALA A 58 -13.99 0.26 -7.68
C ALA A 58 -13.13 1.49 -8.04
N THR A 59 -13.10 1.85 -9.32
CA THR A 59 -12.31 2.99 -9.80
C THR A 59 -12.99 3.64 -11.00
N GLU A 60 -12.79 4.96 -11.15
CA GLU A 60 -13.08 5.69 -12.38
C GLU A 60 -11.87 5.66 -13.31
N ARG A 61 -12.15 5.51 -14.63
CA ARG A 61 -11.10 5.46 -15.65
C ARG A 61 -10.20 6.71 -15.60
N GLY A 62 -8.89 6.49 -15.53
CA GLY A 62 -7.89 7.54 -15.58
C GLY A 62 -7.82 8.43 -14.33
N LYS A 63 -8.59 8.17 -13.28
CA LYS A 63 -8.60 9.01 -12.05
C LYS A 63 -7.63 8.51 -10.98
N ASN A 64 -7.37 7.23 -10.94
CA ASN A 64 -6.61 6.58 -9.87
C ASN A 64 -5.31 5.98 -10.41
N LEU A 65 -4.37 5.74 -9.53
CA LEU A 65 -3.16 5.00 -9.86
C LEU A 65 -3.39 3.53 -9.51
N LEU A 66 -3.35 2.67 -10.52
CA LEU A 66 -3.56 1.23 -10.42
C LEU A 66 -2.31 0.55 -10.99
N PHE A 67 -1.60 -0.23 -10.19
CA PHE A 67 -0.43 -0.93 -10.69
C PHE A 67 -0.14 -2.21 -9.91
N THR A 68 0.68 -3.06 -10.49
CA THR A 68 1.25 -4.24 -9.85
C THR A 68 2.75 -4.29 -10.11
N VAL A 69 3.54 -4.56 -9.07
CA VAL A 69 4.98 -4.85 -9.17
C VAL A 69 5.16 -6.36 -9.11
N LEU A 70 5.89 -6.91 -10.08
CA LEU A 70 6.35 -8.29 -10.10
C LEU A 70 7.73 -8.37 -9.43
N LEU A 71 7.83 -9.09 -8.33
CA LEU A 71 9.11 -9.40 -7.67
C LEU A 71 9.41 -10.89 -7.81
N ARG A 72 10.68 -11.24 -7.93
CA ARG A 72 11.15 -12.62 -8.01
C ARG A 72 12.12 -12.91 -6.89
N TYR A 73 11.84 -13.94 -6.14
CA TYR A 73 12.71 -14.43 -5.06
C TYR A 73 13.09 -15.88 -5.33
N GLY A 74 14.28 -16.28 -4.86
CA GLY A 74 14.76 -17.65 -5.05
C GLY A 74 13.94 -18.68 -4.27
N ASP A 75 13.46 -18.28 -3.10
CA ASP A 75 12.60 -19.06 -2.22
C ASP A 75 11.75 -18.15 -1.32
N ILE A 76 10.77 -18.74 -0.61
CA ILE A 76 9.84 -18.01 0.26
C ILE A 76 10.57 -17.31 1.43
N SER A 77 11.67 -17.88 1.93
CA SER A 77 12.44 -17.30 3.04
C SER A 77 13.20 -16.02 2.64
N SER A 78 13.42 -15.83 1.36
CA SER A 78 14.03 -14.62 0.80
C SER A 78 13.05 -13.45 0.67
N ILE A 79 11.75 -13.69 0.80
CA ILE A 79 10.72 -12.64 0.73
C ILE A 79 10.84 -11.77 1.99
N PRO A 80 10.94 -10.44 1.86
CA PRO A 80 11.01 -9.55 3.01
C PRO A 80 9.82 -9.70 3.94
N GLU A 81 10.10 -9.80 5.24
CA GLU A 81 9.05 -9.84 6.27
C GLU A 81 8.13 -8.62 6.18
N ALA A 82 6.85 -8.82 6.53
CA ALA A 82 5.84 -7.76 6.55
C ALA A 82 5.72 -6.97 5.23
N LEU A 83 5.96 -7.60 4.08
CA LEU A 83 6.06 -6.95 2.78
C LEU A 83 4.87 -6.04 2.46
N THR A 84 3.64 -6.47 2.77
CA THR A 84 2.42 -5.66 2.60
C THR A 84 2.44 -4.37 3.42
N LEU A 85 2.90 -4.43 4.68
CA LEU A 85 3.01 -3.27 5.56
C LEU A 85 4.15 -2.34 5.14
N ARG A 86 5.28 -2.89 4.71
CA ARG A 86 6.40 -2.13 4.16
C ARG A 86 6.01 -1.42 2.86
N THR A 87 5.19 -2.07 2.02
CA THR A 87 4.57 -1.41 0.86
C THR A 87 3.65 -0.27 1.30
N GLY A 88 2.82 -0.48 2.33
CA GLY A 88 1.98 0.58 2.89
C GLY A 88 2.79 1.77 3.41
N LEU A 89 3.92 1.51 4.06
CA LEU A 89 4.88 2.55 4.49
C LEU A 89 5.45 3.30 3.28
N ALA A 90 5.90 2.58 2.23
CA ALA A 90 6.41 3.18 1.01
C ALA A 90 5.38 4.09 0.32
N VAL A 91 4.12 3.61 0.20
CA VAL A 91 3.01 4.40 -0.36
C VAL A 91 2.72 5.64 0.50
N SER A 92 2.69 5.51 1.83
CA SER A 92 2.43 6.64 2.73
C SER A 92 3.50 7.73 2.60
N LEU A 93 4.77 7.36 2.55
CA LEU A 93 5.89 8.28 2.36
C LEU A 93 5.86 8.94 0.98
N ALA A 94 5.57 8.18 -0.08
CA ALA A 94 5.48 8.71 -1.43
C ALA A 94 4.32 9.73 -1.59
N ILE A 95 3.19 9.50 -0.92
CA ILE A 95 2.08 10.46 -0.89
C ILE A 95 2.54 11.77 -0.22
N GLU A 96 3.25 11.72 0.89
CA GLU A 96 3.76 12.90 1.58
C GLU A 96 4.86 13.62 0.78
N ASP A 97 5.74 12.87 0.09
CA ASP A 97 6.74 13.46 -0.82
C ASP A 97 6.11 14.20 -2.00
N LEU A 98 4.95 13.76 -2.44
CA LEU A 98 4.22 14.41 -3.54
C LEU A 98 3.30 15.51 -3.03
N ALA A 99 2.74 15.36 -1.85
CA ALA A 99 1.83 16.31 -1.19
C ALA A 99 2.36 16.71 0.20
N PRO A 100 3.36 17.60 0.30
CA PRO A 100 3.94 18.00 1.58
C PRO A 100 2.93 18.58 2.58
N ALA A 101 1.81 19.09 2.11
CA ALA A 101 0.70 19.54 2.97
C ALA A 101 0.08 18.40 3.79
N LEU A 102 0.30 17.13 3.40
CA LEU A 102 -0.15 15.95 4.13
C LEU A 102 0.94 15.33 5.02
N ALA A 103 2.09 15.99 5.15
CA ALA A 103 3.22 15.46 5.92
C ALA A 103 2.81 15.12 7.37
N GLY A 104 3.09 13.88 7.79
CA GLY A 104 2.75 13.34 9.10
C GLY A 104 1.28 12.92 9.27
N SER A 105 0.41 13.12 8.27
CA SER A 105 -1.02 12.78 8.33
C SER A 105 -1.40 11.51 7.59
N VAL A 106 -0.48 10.95 6.80
CA VAL A 106 -0.69 9.71 6.06
C VAL A 106 -0.32 8.52 6.94
N GLN A 107 -1.30 7.68 7.25
CA GLN A 107 -1.17 6.58 8.19
C GLN A 107 -1.38 5.22 7.52
N VAL A 108 -0.81 4.18 8.10
CA VAL A 108 -0.99 2.79 7.65
C VAL A 108 -1.94 2.07 8.59
N LYS A 109 -3.07 1.62 8.05
CA LYS A 109 -4.01 0.76 8.75
C LYS A 109 -3.68 -0.70 8.45
N TRP A 110 -3.36 -1.44 9.51
CA TRP A 110 -3.14 -2.88 9.41
C TRP A 110 -4.36 -3.60 8.80
N PRO A 111 -4.16 -4.57 7.90
CA PRO A 111 -2.85 -5.05 7.45
C PRO A 111 -2.38 -4.41 6.12
N ASN A 112 -3.21 -3.62 5.41
CA ASN A 112 -2.97 -3.36 4.00
C ASN A 112 -3.56 -2.06 3.44
N ASP A 113 -4.03 -1.16 4.29
CA ASP A 113 -4.66 0.09 3.82
C ASP A 113 -3.80 1.31 4.19
N VAL A 114 -3.82 2.33 3.34
CA VAL A 114 -3.27 3.65 3.65
C VAL A 114 -4.41 4.62 3.87
N MET A 115 -4.35 5.36 4.96
CA MET A 115 -5.40 6.25 5.43
C MET A 115 -4.93 7.70 5.38
N VAL A 116 -5.82 8.59 4.97
CA VAL A 116 -5.66 10.05 5.06
C VAL A 116 -6.97 10.63 5.60
N CYS A 117 -6.92 11.55 6.54
CA CYS A 117 -8.12 12.12 7.18
C CYS A 117 -9.11 11.03 7.67
N SER A 118 -8.59 9.95 8.26
CA SER A 118 -9.35 8.78 8.73
C SER A 118 -10.16 8.04 7.66
N ARG A 119 -9.90 8.29 6.37
CA ARG A 119 -10.52 7.62 5.22
C ARG A 119 -9.45 6.89 4.39
N LYS A 120 -9.83 5.83 3.71
CA LYS A 120 -8.93 5.01 2.91
C LYS A 120 -8.53 5.72 1.61
N ALA A 121 -7.23 6.02 1.46
CA ALA A 121 -6.65 6.59 0.26
C ALA A 121 -6.00 5.54 -0.66
N ALA A 122 -5.47 4.44 -0.08
CA ALA A 122 -4.91 3.35 -0.89
C ALA A 122 -5.16 1.98 -0.27
N GLY A 123 -5.09 0.95 -1.10
CA GLY A 123 -5.14 -0.45 -0.70
C GLY A 123 -4.04 -1.26 -1.38
N ILE A 124 -3.46 -2.19 -0.65
CA ILE A 124 -2.40 -3.09 -1.11
C ILE A 124 -2.90 -4.53 -1.09
N LEU A 125 -2.59 -5.29 -2.13
CA LEU A 125 -2.86 -6.72 -2.22
C LEU A 125 -1.57 -7.43 -2.62
N THR A 126 -1.04 -8.27 -1.73
CA THR A 126 0.15 -9.07 -2.02
C THR A 126 -0.26 -10.52 -2.20
N GLU A 127 0.13 -11.11 -3.32
CA GLU A 127 -0.09 -12.52 -3.63
C GLU A 127 1.22 -13.15 -4.10
N THR A 128 1.36 -14.47 -3.93
CA THR A 128 2.53 -15.23 -4.37
C THR A 128 2.12 -16.55 -5.02
N ASP A 129 2.93 -17.01 -5.96
CA ASP A 129 2.85 -18.35 -6.55
C ASP A 129 4.04 -19.25 -6.13
N GLY A 130 4.78 -18.83 -5.11
CA GLY A 130 5.94 -19.53 -4.56
C GLY A 130 7.29 -19.03 -5.08
N LYS A 131 7.38 -18.52 -6.29
CA LYS A 131 8.60 -17.94 -6.90
C LYS A 131 8.46 -16.45 -7.18
N ASN A 132 7.25 -16.04 -7.53
CA ASN A 132 6.93 -14.66 -7.83
C ASN A 132 6.08 -14.10 -6.71
N VAL A 133 6.29 -12.84 -6.41
CA VAL A 133 5.45 -12.03 -5.54
C VAL A 133 4.85 -10.91 -6.38
N PHE A 134 3.55 -10.74 -6.28
CA PHE A 134 2.79 -9.73 -6.98
C PHE A 134 2.26 -8.73 -5.96
N ILE A 135 2.71 -7.50 -6.03
CA ILE A 135 2.27 -6.42 -5.15
C ILE A 135 1.32 -5.52 -5.94
N GLY A 136 0.02 -5.74 -5.80
CA GLY A 136 -1.01 -4.88 -6.37
C GLY A 136 -1.28 -3.68 -5.46
N VAL A 137 -1.29 -2.49 -6.03
CA VAL A 137 -1.55 -1.24 -5.31
C VAL A 137 -2.59 -0.43 -6.09
N GLY A 138 -3.63 -0.01 -5.38
CA GLY A 138 -4.59 0.98 -5.85
C GLY A 138 -4.52 2.23 -4.98
N VAL A 139 -4.30 3.41 -5.58
CA VAL A 139 -4.30 4.70 -4.89
C VAL A 139 -5.38 5.58 -5.47
N ASN A 140 -6.26 6.09 -4.64
CA ASN A 140 -7.25 7.09 -5.01
C ASN A 140 -6.56 8.43 -5.19
N VAL A 141 -6.35 8.87 -6.43
CA VAL A 141 -5.61 10.10 -6.72
C VAL A 141 -6.56 11.27 -6.98
N ASN A 142 -7.37 11.18 -8.05
CA ASN A 142 -8.21 12.28 -8.54
C ASN A 142 -9.71 11.97 -8.46
N GLN A 143 -10.12 10.78 -8.02
CA GLN A 143 -11.54 10.42 -7.90
C GLN A 143 -12.20 11.24 -6.80
N ARG A 144 -13.33 11.89 -7.12
CA ARG A 144 -14.13 12.69 -6.16
C ARG A 144 -15.42 12.00 -5.76
N ASP A 145 -15.97 11.17 -6.65
CA ASP A 145 -17.21 10.46 -6.40
C ASP A 145 -16.94 8.98 -6.10
N PHE A 146 -17.22 8.60 -4.86
CA PHE A 146 -17.13 7.22 -4.42
C PHE A 146 -18.55 6.65 -4.29
N PRO A 147 -18.84 5.47 -4.92
CA PRO A 147 -20.19 4.93 -4.92
C PRO A 147 -20.61 4.39 -3.55
N GLY A 148 -21.91 4.55 -3.23
CA GLY A 148 -22.56 3.88 -2.11
C GLY A 148 -21.86 4.07 -0.76
N GLU A 149 -21.60 2.96 -0.09
CA GLU A 149 -20.98 2.92 1.25
C GLU A 149 -19.51 3.40 1.29
N TYR A 150 -18.84 3.46 0.16
CA TYR A 150 -17.44 3.93 0.09
C TYR A 150 -17.32 5.45 0.24
N ARG A 151 -18.40 6.21 0.03
CA ARG A 151 -18.40 7.69 0.08
C ARG A 151 -17.88 8.25 1.41
N SER A 152 -18.21 7.63 2.52
CA SER A 152 -17.74 8.04 3.86
C SER A 152 -16.42 7.40 4.28
N LYS A 153 -16.01 6.30 3.60
CA LYS A 153 -14.87 5.48 3.99
C LYS A 153 -13.63 5.69 3.12
N ALA A 154 -13.79 6.22 1.91
CA ALA A 154 -12.71 6.46 0.96
C ALA A 154 -12.44 7.96 0.79
N ILE A 155 -11.21 8.29 0.40
CA ILE A 155 -10.77 9.65 0.06
C ILE A 155 -9.76 9.56 -1.06
N SER A 156 -9.76 10.54 -1.96
CA SER A 156 -8.65 10.72 -2.89
C SER A 156 -7.63 11.72 -2.34
N ILE A 157 -6.42 11.69 -2.90
CA ILE A 157 -5.36 12.60 -2.49
C ILE A 157 -5.77 14.03 -2.82
N VAL A 158 -6.37 14.28 -3.99
CA VAL A 158 -6.84 15.61 -4.39
C VAL A 158 -7.92 16.16 -3.45
N GLU A 159 -8.72 15.30 -2.83
CA GLU A 159 -9.73 15.70 -1.84
C GLU A 159 -9.12 15.96 -0.47
N ALA A 160 -8.04 15.26 -0.13
CA ALA A 160 -7.37 15.38 1.16
C ALA A 160 -6.45 16.60 1.26
N VAL A 161 -5.91 17.08 0.14
CA VAL A 161 -5.03 18.25 0.11
C VAL A 161 -5.86 19.52 0.33
N PRO A 162 -5.46 20.40 1.27
CA PRO A 162 -6.16 21.64 1.51
C PRO A 162 -6.21 22.54 0.27
N ASP A 163 -7.31 23.29 0.11
CA ASP A 163 -7.47 24.26 -0.96
C ASP A 163 -6.30 25.28 -0.95
N GLY A 164 -5.79 25.59 -2.15
CA GLY A 164 -4.68 26.55 -2.31
C GLY A 164 -3.27 25.95 -2.12
N ALA A 165 -3.14 24.69 -1.72
CA ALA A 165 -1.85 24.04 -1.72
C ALA A 165 -1.34 23.84 -3.16
N ALA A 166 -0.03 24.10 -3.39
CA ALA A 166 0.60 24.09 -4.72
C ALA A 166 0.40 22.79 -5.50
N TRP A 167 0.07 21.72 -4.79
CA TRP A 167 -0.16 20.41 -5.39
C TRP A 167 -1.52 20.26 -6.06
N SER A 168 -2.58 20.88 -5.55
CA SER A 168 -3.94 20.77 -6.11
C SER A 168 -4.02 21.19 -7.60
N ALA A 169 -3.14 22.07 -8.07
CA ALA A 169 -3.09 22.54 -9.47
C ALA A 169 -2.39 21.55 -10.44
N GLY A 170 -1.48 20.71 -9.93
CA GLY A 170 -0.66 19.80 -10.76
C GLY A 170 -1.21 18.39 -10.93
N ILE A 171 -2.13 17.95 -10.05
CA ILE A 171 -2.62 16.56 -10.01
C ILE A 171 -3.69 16.24 -11.07
N ALA A 172 -4.29 17.25 -11.62
CA ALA A 172 -5.34 17.05 -12.62
C ALA A 172 -4.84 16.48 -13.97
N ASN A 173 -3.53 16.32 -14.14
CA ASN A 173 -2.92 15.76 -15.34
C ASN A 173 -2.40 14.33 -15.12
N GLU A 174 -2.30 13.56 -16.21
CA GLU A 174 -1.78 12.18 -16.19
C GLU A 174 -0.38 12.08 -15.60
N GLY A 175 0.46 13.09 -15.77
CA GLY A 175 1.83 13.13 -15.25
C GLY A 175 1.93 13.01 -13.74
N ALA A 176 0.95 13.51 -12.98
CA ALA A 176 0.97 13.41 -11.52
C ALA A 176 0.79 11.97 -11.02
N ARG A 177 -0.02 11.15 -11.70
CA ARG A 177 -0.19 9.72 -11.34
C ARG A 177 1.11 8.95 -11.56
N PHE A 178 1.80 9.21 -12.66
CA PHE A 178 3.07 8.56 -12.97
C PHE A 178 4.21 9.09 -12.09
N GLY A 179 4.22 10.39 -11.75
CA GLY A 179 5.15 10.94 -10.77
C GLY A 179 4.96 10.32 -9.37
N LEU A 180 3.71 10.03 -8.98
CA LEU A 180 3.45 9.26 -7.76
C LEU A 180 3.95 7.82 -7.88
N LEU A 181 3.75 7.17 -9.03
CA LEU A 181 4.26 5.82 -9.27
C LEU A 181 5.78 5.76 -9.08
N GLU A 182 6.55 6.67 -9.70
CA GLU A 182 8.01 6.73 -9.54
C GLU A 182 8.41 6.88 -8.08
N LYS A 183 7.74 7.77 -7.33
CA LYS A 183 8.00 7.95 -5.90
C LYS A 183 7.70 6.69 -5.08
N ILE A 184 6.58 6.00 -5.38
CA ILE A 184 6.23 4.75 -4.71
C ILE A 184 7.28 3.67 -5.02
N LEU A 185 7.68 3.52 -6.29
CA LEU A 185 8.70 2.55 -6.68
C LEU A 185 10.03 2.83 -6.00
N PHE A 186 10.45 4.11 -5.92
CA PHE A 186 11.66 4.50 -5.22
C PHE A 186 11.60 4.16 -3.72
N ARG A 187 10.50 4.53 -3.04
CA ARG A 187 10.31 4.22 -1.62
C ARG A 187 10.21 2.71 -1.36
N LEU A 188 9.53 1.97 -2.24
CA LEU A 188 9.43 0.52 -2.14
C LEU A 188 10.81 -0.14 -2.29
N TYR A 189 11.59 0.28 -3.27
CA TYR A 189 12.97 -0.20 -3.47
C TYR A 189 13.84 0.07 -2.23
N GLU A 190 13.73 1.26 -1.62
CA GLU A 190 14.43 1.57 -0.37
C GLU A 190 14.01 0.65 0.77
N GLU A 191 12.74 0.28 0.84
CA GLU A 191 12.22 -0.57 1.90
C GLU A 191 12.65 -2.04 1.77
N ILE A 192 12.78 -2.57 0.56
CA ILE A 192 12.91 -4.02 0.35
C ILE A 192 14.25 -4.45 -0.23
N GLU A 193 14.95 -3.60 -1.01
CA GLU A 193 16.15 -3.97 -1.75
C GLU A 193 17.46 -3.35 -1.20
N LYS A 194 17.39 -2.16 -0.56
CA LYS A 194 18.62 -1.56 -0.03
C LYS A 194 19.16 -2.36 1.16
N PRO A 195 20.42 -2.79 1.11
CA PRO A 195 21.09 -3.37 2.28
C PRO A 195 21.10 -2.36 3.44
N LYS A 196 20.88 -2.85 4.67
CA LYS A 196 20.89 -2.02 5.88
C LYS A 196 22.22 -1.21 6.04
N GLU A 197 23.30 -1.68 5.45
CA GLU A 197 24.64 -1.06 5.51
C GLU A 197 24.80 0.18 4.60
N ALA A 198 24.12 0.22 3.46
CA ALA A 198 24.19 1.37 2.54
C ALA A 198 23.40 2.60 3.04
N SER A 199 22.42 2.40 3.90
CA SER A 199 21.62 3.47 4.51
C SER A 199 22.39 4.23 5.59
N ALA A 200 23.36 3.62 6.25
CA ALA A 200 24.13 4.22 7.33
C ALA A 200 25.10 5.32 6.85
N ALA A 201 25.52 5.28 5.58
CA ALA A 201 26.52 6.22 5.03
C ALA A 201 25.94 7.55 4.50
N LEU A 202 24.62 7.63 4.25
CA LEU A 202 24.00 8.80 3.59
C LEU A 202 22.99 9.60 4.45
N SER A 203 22.68 9.18 5.67
CA SER A 203 21.71 9.91 6.50
C SER A 203 22.04 9.81 7.99
N LEU A 204 22.33 10.94 8.61
CA LEU A 204 22.40 11.13 10.07
C LEU A 204 21.07 10.83 10.80
N ARG A 205 20.03 10.32 10.08
CA ARG A 205 18.71 9.95 10.60
C ARG A 205 18.28 8.52 10.26
N ALA A 206 19.12 7.70 9.63
CA ALA A 206 18.74 6.38 9.08
C ALA A 206 19.04 5.20 10.03
N THR A 207 18.91 5.38 11.34
CA THR A 207 19.01 4.29 12.32
C THR A 207 17.70 3.56 12.58
N ASP A 208 16.58 4.12 12.14
CA ASP A 208 15.25 3.55 12.40
C ASP A 208 14.94 2.37 11.48
N SER A 209 14.63 1.23 12.06
CA SER A 209 14.14 0.07 11.31
C SER A 209 12.82 0.39 10.58
N TRP A 210 12.46 -0.40 9.54
CA TRP A 210 11.15 -0.28 8.89
C TRP A 210 10.00 -0.31 9.91
N ARG A 211 10.15 -1.16 10.94
CA ARG A 211 9.15 -1.34 11.98
C ARG A 211 8.97 -0.07 12.81
N GLU A 212 10.03 0.60 13.24
CA GLU A 212 9.95 1.86 14.00
C GLU A 212 9.33 2.97 13.18
N ARG A 213 9.68 3.09 11.89
CA ARG A 213 9.07 4.05 10.96
C ARG A 213 7.58 3.78 10.77
N LEU A 214 7.19 2.50 10.62
CA LEU A 214 5.79 2.09 10.51
C LEU A 214 5.03 2.36 11.80
N ILE A 215 5.59 2.03 12.97
CA ILE A 215 4.92 2.21 14.28
C ILE A 215 4.49 3.65 14.52
N ARG A 216 5.28 4.63 14.04
CA ARG A 216 4.92 6.05 14.13
C ARG A 216 3.76 6.46 13.22
N ARG A 217 3.41 5.62 12.24
CA ARG A 217 2.38 5.87 11.22
C ARG A 217 1.18 4.95 11.32
N LEU A 218 1.13 4.10 12.35
CA LEU A 218 0.02 3.17 12.51
C LEU A 218 -1.28 3.92 12.83
N TYR A 219 -2.29 3.68 12.00
CA TYR A 219 -3.64 4.20 12.22
C TYR A 219 -4.27 3.51 13.43
N LYS A 220 -4.79 4.31 14.38
CA LYS A 220 -5.43 3.84 15.60
C LYS A 220 -4.52 3.13 16.63
N LYS A 221 -3.21 3.26 16.53
CA LYS A 221 -2.31 2.76 17.58
C LYS A 221 -2.57 3.47 18.90
N GLY A 222 -2.67 2.68 19.97
CA GLY A 222 -2.99 3.15 21.34
C GLY A 222 -4.48 3.34 21.59
N GLU A 223 -5.35 3.17 20.59
CA GLU A 223 -6.79 3.27 20.76
C GLU A 223 -7.44 1.89 20.97
N THR A 224 -8.65 1.89 21.55
CA THR A 224 -9.49 0.70 21.59
C THR A 224 -10.02 0.39 20.20
N VAL A 225 -9.85 -0.85 19.76
CA VAL A 225 -10.26 -1.34 18.46
C VAL A 225 -11.05 -2.62 18.59
N THR A 226 -11.86 -2.92 17.58
CA THR A 226 -12.48 -4.23 17.40
C THR A 226 -11.73 -4.96 16.28
N PHE A 227 -11.22 -6.13 16.58
CA PHE A 227 -10.48 -6.97 15.64
C PHE A 227 -11.21 -8.29 15.41
N ILE A 228 -11.31 -8.70 14.14
CA ILE A 228 -11.87 -9.99 13.76
C ILE A 228 -10.72 -10.87 13.24
N PRO A 229 -10.34 -11.92 14.00
CA PRO A 229 -9.31 -12.86 13.57
C PRO A 229 -9.75 -13.70 12.37
N GLY A 230 -8.81 -14.09 11.52
CA GLY A 230 -9.06 -15.02 10.42
C GLY A 230 -9.81 -14.40 9.24
N ALA A 231 -10.75 -15.17 8.66
CA ALA A 231 -11.65 -14.66 7.64
C ALA A 231 -12.71 -13.75 8.28
N ALA A 232 -13.15 -12.71 7.55
CA ALA A 232 -14.04 -11.65 8.07
C ALA A 232 -15.41 -12.13 8.61
N ASP A 233 -15.71 -13.40 8.46
CA ASP A 233 -16.98 -14.04 8.91
C ASP A 233 -16.82 -14.83 10.23
N SER A 234 -15.68 -14.68 10.94
CA SER A 234 -15.55 -15.31 12.25
C SER A 234 -16.39 -14.57 13.30
N ASP A 235 -17.18 -15.30 14.08
CA ASP A 235 -18.06 -14.76 15.14
C ASP A 235 -17.29 -14.25 16.37
N THR A 236 -15.98 -14.39 16.41
CA THR A 236 -15.14 -14.03 17.56
C THR A 236 -14.42 -12.71 17.32
N ALA A 237 -15.10 -11.62 17.67
CA ALA A 237 -14.45 -10.32 17.73
C ALA A 237 -13.60 -10.18 19.01
N VAL A 238 -12.41 -9.60 18.89
CA VAL A 238 -11.54 -9.23 20.01
C VAL A 238 -11.60 -7.71 20.17
N GLU A 239 -12.12 -7.24 21.28
CA GLU A 239 -12.01 -5.83 21.70
C GLU A 239 -10.76 -5.66 22.55
N GLY A 240 -9.98 -4.62 22.28
CA GLY A 240 -8.76 -4.37 23.03
C GLY A 240 -8.00 -3.15 22.54
N THR A 241 -6.89 -2.84 23.21
CA THR A 241 -6.01 -1.74 22.82
C THR A 241 -5.04 -2.20 21.75
N PHE A 242 -5.00 -1.51 20.61
CA PHE A 242 -4.00 -1.74 19.56
C PHE A 242 -2.64 -1.24 20.06
N SER A 243 -1.76 -2.13 20.51
CA SER A 243 -0.47 -1.76 21.10
C SER A 243 0.62 -1.54 20.06
N GLY A 244 0.60 -2.26 18.94
CA GLY A 244 1.62 -2.11 17.91
C GLY A 244 1.70 -3.27 16.92
N ILE A 245 2.90 -3.40 16.32
CA ILE A 245 3.21 -4.44 15.33
C ILE A 245 4.38 -5.28 15.84
N GLY A 246 4.26 -6.59 15.74
CA GLY A 246 5.32 -7.54 16.04
C GLY A 246 6.46 -7.54 14.99
N PRO A 247 7.55 -8.31 15.24
CA PRO A 247 8.71 -8.36 14.34
C PRO A 247 8.38 -8.82 12.93
N GLY A 248 7.48 -9.79 12.75
CA GLY A 248 7.05 -10.31 11.44
C GLY A 248 5.87 -9.53 10.84
N GLY A 249 5.40 -8.45 11.49
CA GLY A 249 4.27 -7.65 11.03
C GLY A 249 2.92 -8.07 11.62
N GLU A 250 2.92 -8.90 12.67
CA GLU A 250 1.73 -9.30 13.41
C GLU A 250 1.07 -8.08 14.06
N LEU A 251 -0.25 -8.05 14.06
CA LEU A 251 -1.03 -7.08 14.83
C LEU A 251 -0.94 -7.45 16.31
N LEU A 252 -0.54 -6.51 17.17
CA LEU A 252 -0.49 -6.69 18.60
C LEU A 252 -1.67 -5.98 19.26
N ILE A 253 -2.48 -6.73 20.02
CA ILE A 253 -3.62 -6.22 20.78
C ILE A 253 -3.52 -6.69 22.22
N ILE A 254 -3.77 -5.78 23.16
CA ILE A 254 -4.04 -6.11 24.56
C ILE A 254 -5.56 -6.25 24.68
N PRO A 255 -6.12 -7.47 24.80
CA PRO A 255 -7.56 -7.66 24.90
C PRO A 255 -8.14 -6.98 26.14
N ARG A 256 -9.38 -6.57 26.05
CA ARG A 256 -10.07 -5.89 27.16
C ARG A 256 -10.13 -6.78 28.39
N GLY A 257 -9.61 -6.27 29.52
CA GLY A 257 -9.54 -7.02 30.79
C GLY A 257 -8.33 -7.93 30.92
N GLU A 258 -7.44 -7.97 29.93
CA GLU A 258 -6.16 -8.67 29.99
C GLU A 258 -5.00 -7.66 30.09
N ASN A 259 -3.83 -8.13 30.55
CA ASN A 259 -2.62 -7.30 30.64
C ASN A 259 -1.54 -7.74 29.66
N GLU A 260 -1.75 -8.84 28.94
CA GLU A 260 -0.78 -9.41 28.01
C GLU A 260 -1.17 -9.14 26.55
N GLU A 261 -0.16 -8.88 25.71
CA GLU A 261 -0.36 -8.72 24.29
C GLU A 261 -0.64 -10.05 23.62
N LYS A 262 -1.60 -10.06 22.68
CA LYS A 262 -1.83 -11.16 21.75
C LYS A 262 -1.43 -10.73 20.34
N ALA A 263 -0.73 -11.62 19.63
CA ALA A 263 -0.28 -11.40 18.28
C ALA A 263 -1.19 -12.08 17.26
N PHE A 264 -1.57 -11.36 16.20
CA PHE A 264 -2.44 -11.85 15.13
C PHE A 264 -1.79 -11.65 13.77
N VAL A 265 -1.71 -12.72 12.98
CA VAL A 265 -1.07 -12.70 11.65
C VAL A 265 -2.04 -12.38 10.52
N ASN A 266 -3.35 -12.60 10.74
CA ASN A 266 -4.40 -12.33 9.74
C ASN A 266 -5.70 -11.90 10.43
N GLY A 267 -6.52 -11.16 9.71
CA GLY A 267 -7.82 -10.68 10.18
C GLY A 267 -8.17 -9.30 9.63
N GLU A 268 -9.17 -8.69 10.24
CA GLU A 268 -9.66 -7.36 9.89
C GLU A 268 -9.76 -6.46 11.12
N LEU A 269 -9.10 -5.30 11.05
CA LEU A 269 -9.24 -4.25 12.06
C LEU A 269 -10.47 -3.39 11.74
N ARG A 270 -11.52 -3.51 12.55
CA ARG A 270 -12.71 -2.65 12.45
C ARG A 270 -12.48 -1.38 13.24
N VAL A 271 -12.58 -0.26 12.56
CA VAL A 271 -12.42 1.09 13.11
C VAL A 271 -13.62 1.90 12.63
N TYR A 272 -14.63 1.99 13.43
CA TYR A 272 -15.82 2.78 13.13
C TYR A 272 -16.11 3.72 14.30
#